data_331d4ec65df555551a42b2173c09b87c
#
_entry.id   331d4ec65df555551a42b2173c09b87c
#
_cell.length_a   1.000
_cell.length_b   1.000
_cell.length_c   1.000
_cell.angle_alpha   90.00
_cell.angle_beta   90.00
_cell.angle_gamma   90.00
#
_symmetry.space_group_name_H-M   'P 1'
#
loop_
_entity.id
_entity.type
_entity.pdbx_description
1 polymer ?
#
loop_
_entity_poly.entity_id
_entity_poly.type
_entity_poly.pdbx_seq_one_letter_code
_entity_poly.pdbx_strand_id
1 'polypeptide(L)'
;MRVVQAETISKTVSELCKQACYVVTPDMRAAFEKARENESSPIGKDILGKVLQNADLAEKRIAPICQDTGMAVVFVDIGQDVHIEGGFLEDAINEGVKDGYVGGYLRKSVVNDPIFERKNTTNNTPAVINVRIVRGDKIHIKVAPKGFGSENKSALKMLVPADGLEGVKKVFLDAVKLAGPNACPPMVIGVGIGGTMDKAALMAKYAAARDADSKNPDPRYAKLEEELLELACKTGVGPQGLGGDTTAVKVNIEWYPTHIAGLPVAININCHAARHAEAEI
;
A
#
# COMPACT_ATOMS: atom_id res chain seq x y z
N MET A 1 21.40 -2.28 25.00
CA MET A 1 21.09 -1.32 23.92
C MET A 1 21.86 -1.76 22.70
N ARG A 2 21.17 -2.06 21.61
CA ARG A 2 21.77 -2.49 20.34
C ARG A 2 22.08 -1.29 19.48
N VAL A 3 23.27 -1.22 18.90
CA VAL A 3 23.67 -0.16 18.00
C VAL A 3 23.42 -0.59 16.57
N VAL A 4 22.74 0.26 15.79
CA VAL A 4 22.49 0.09 14.35
C VAL A 4 23.07 1.30 13.61
N GLN A 5 23.88 1.05 12.58
CA GLN A 5 24.47 2.12 11.80
C GLN A 5 23.47 2.70 10.78
N ALA A 6 23.40 4.01 10.67
CA ALA A 6 22.55 4.72 9.71
C ALA A 6 22.80 4.24 8.26
N GLU A 7 24.06 3.92 7.90
CA GLU A 7 24.43 3.36 6.61
C GLU A 7 23.72 2.02 6.32
N THR A 8 23.54 1.16 7.34
CA THR A 8 22.81 -0.10 7.19
C THR A 8 21.35 0.17 6.85
N ILE A 9 20.73 1.15 7.51
CA ILE A 9 19.35 1.56 7.22
C ILE A 9 19.24 2.06 5.78
N SER A 10 20.15 2.93 5.34
CA SER A 10 20.16 3.48 3.98
C SER A 10 20.29 2.36 2.92
N LYS A 11 21.24 1.45 3.08
CA LYS A 11 21.41 0.30 2.17
C LYS A 11 20.16 -0.58 2.13
N THR A 12 19.57 -0.90 3.29
CA THR A 12 18.35 -1.70 3.39
C THR A 12 17.20 -1.03 2.65
N VAL A 13 16.95 0.26 2.89
CA VAL A 13 15.87 1.01 2.22
C VAL A 13 16.10 1.04 0.69
N SER A 14 17.33 1.22 0.24
CA SER A 14 17.67 1.22 -1.19
C SER A 14 17.29 -0.10 -1.87
N GLU A 15 17.64 -1.24 -1.26
CA GLU A 15 17.28 -2.56 -1.80
C GLU A 15 15.78 -2.81 -1.74
N LEU A 16 15.11 -2.43 -0.65
CA LEU A 16 13.65 -2.58 -0.52
C LEU A 16 12.88 -1.77 -1.57
N CYS A 17 13.34 -0.56 -1.93
CA CYS A 17 12.75 0.23 -3.02
C CYS A 17 12.79 -0.51 -4.36
N LYS A 18 13.93 -1.12 -4.69
CA LYS A 18 14.12 -1.90 -5.91
C LYS A 18 13.28 -3.17 -5.89
N GLN A 19 13.39 -3.96 -4.82
CA GLN A 19 12.66 -5.21 -4.66
C GLN A 19 11.15 -4.99 -4.78
N ALA A 20 10.60 -4.02 -4.05
CA ALA A 20 9.18 -3.71 -4.10
C ALA A 20 8.69 -3.33 -5.51
N CYS A 21 9.54 -2.70 -6.33
CA CYS A 21 9.16 -2.28 -7.68
C CYS A 21 9.36 -3.34 -8.76
N TYR A 22 10.23 -4.34 -8.53
CA TYR A 22 10.58 -5.33 -9.54
C TYR A 22 9.85 -6.66 -9.36
N VAL A 23 9.49 -7.01 -8.11
CA VAL A 23 8.99 -8.34 -7.76
C VAL A 23 7.58 -8.23 -7.21
N VAL A 24 6.67 -9.01 -7.78
CA VAL A 24 5.35 -9.26 -7.18
C VAL A 24 5.52 -10.31 -6.09
N THR A 25 5.06 -10.02 -4.89
CA THR A 25 5.17 -10.95 -3.74
C THR A 25 4.42 -12.26 -4.00
N PRO A 26 4.84 -13.40 -3.42
CA PRO A 26 4.21 -14.70 -3.65
C PRO A 26 2.71 -14.72 -3.32
N ASP A 27 2.29 -14.05 -2.24
CA ASP A 27 0.90 -13.90 -1.83
C ASP A 27 0.05 -13.15 -2.85
N MET A 28 0.58 -12.05 -3.40
CA MET A 28 -0.09 -11.29 -4.47
C MET A 28 -0.17 -12.10 -5.76
N ARG A 29 0.89 -12.84 -6.11
CA ARG A 29 0.86 -13.75 -7.27
C ARG A 29 -0.24 -14.79 -7.12
N ALA A 30 -0.30 -15.46 -5.97
CA ALA A 30 -1.34 -16.44 -5.67
C ALA A 30 -2.75 -15.84 -5.71
N ALA A 31 -2.91 -14.59 -5.24
CA ALA A 31 -4.18 -13.89 -5.33
C ALA A 31 -4.61 -13.63 -6.80
N PHE A 32 -3.68 -13.24 -7.69
CA PHE A 32 -3.98 -13.06 -9.12
C PHE A 32 -4.26 -14.37 -9.84
N GLU A 33 -3.52 -15.45 -9.54
CA GLU A 33 -3.76 -16.78 -10.10
C GLU A 33 -5.17 -17.28 -9.72
N LYS A 34 -5.52 -17.21 -8.43
CA LYS A 34 -6.85 -17.54 -7.95
C LYS A 34 -7.94 -16.67 -8.59
N ALA A 35 -7.70 -15.36 -8.70
CA ALA A 35 -8.61 -14.44 -9.37
C ALA A 35 -8.84 -14.84 -10.83
N ARG A 36 -7.78 -15.17 -11.57
CA ARG A 36 -7.84 -15.59 -12.97
C ARG A 36 -8.63 -16.91 -13.14
N GLU A 37 -8.45 -17.86 -12.24
CA GLU A 37 -9.19 -19.13 -12.25
C GLU A 37 -10.69 -18.90 -12.10
N ASN A 38 -11.09 -18.02 -11.19
CA ASN A 38 -12.48 -17.76 -10.82
C ASN A 38 -13.18 -16.69 -11.68
N GLU A 39 -12.44 -15.91 -12.47
CA GLU A 39 -13.00 -14.85 -13.32
C GLU A 39 -13.89 -15.46 -14.40
N SER A 40 -15.12 -14.98 -14.56
CA SER A 40 -16.05 -15.45 -15.57
C SER A 40 -15.87 -14.79 -16.94
N SER A 41 -15.39 -13.52 -16.94
CA SER A 41 -15.15 -12.76 -18.17
C SER A 41 -13.93 -13.27 -18.92
N PRO A 42 -14.06 -13.68 -20.21
CA PRO A 42 -12.90 -14.06 -21.02
C PRO A 42 -11.86 -12.93 -21.16
N ILE A 43 -12.31 -11.68 -21.25
CA ILE A 43 -11.44 -10.50 -21.29
C ILE A 43 -10.75 -10.33 -19.94
N GLY A 44 -11.49 -10.47 -18.84
CA GLY A 44 -10.93 -10.40 -17.48
C GLY A 44 -9.84 -11.45 -17.25
N LYS A 45 -10.07 -12.71 -17.71
CA LYS A 45 -9.07 -13.79 -17.64
C LYS A 45 -7.79 -13.47 -18.44
N ASP A 46 -7.94 -12.95 -19.64
CA ASP A 46 -6.80 -12.57 -20.48
C ASP A 46 -5.99 -11.45 -19.81
N ILE A 47 -6.66 -10.44 -19.27
CA ILE A 47 -6.00 -9.33 -18.56
C ILE A 47 -5.24 -9.82 -17.33
N LEU A 48 -5.85 -10.65 -16.48
CA LEU A 48 -5.16 -11.22 -15.33
C LEU A 48 -3.96 -12.08 -15.75
N GLY A 49 -4.09 -12.81 -16.87
CA GLY A 49 -2.96 -13.51 -17.49
C GLY A 49 -1.83 -12.56 -17.89
N LYS A 50 -2.13 -11.41 -18.47
CA LYS A 50 -1.14 -10.38 -18.83
C LYS A 50 -0.50 -9.72 -17.62
N VAL A 51 -1.25 -9.52 -16.53
CA VAL A 51 -0.70 -9.03 -15.26
C VAL A 51 0.35 -10.00 -14.71
N LEU A 52 0.08 -11.30 -14.71
CA LEU A 52 1.03 -12.33 -14.30
C LEU A 52 2.26 -12.39 -15.22
N GLN A 53 2.05 -12.38 -16.54
CA GLN A 53 3.14 -12.35 -17.52
C GLN A 53 4.03 -11.11 -17.37
N ASN A 54 3.43 -9.95 -17.09
CA ASN A 54 4.18 -8.72 -16.82
C ASN A 54 5.03 -8.84 -15.56
N ALA A 55 4.50 -9.47 -14.49
CA ALA A 55 5.25 -9.74 -13.27
C ALA A 55 6.48 -10.62 -13.54
N ASP A 56 6.31 -11.73 -14.30
CA ASP A 56 7.41 -12.61 -14.69
C ASP A 56 8.47 -11.88 -15.53
N LEU A 57 8.02 -11.02 -16.46
CA LEU A 57 8.90 -10.26 -17.31
C LEU A 57 9.70 -9.22 -16.53
N ALA A 58 9.06 -8.53 -15.58
CA ALA A 58 9.68 -7.52 -14.74
C ALA A 58 10.79 -8.14 -13.88
N GLU A 59 10.48 -9.24 -13.20
CA GLU A 59 11.44 -9.97 -12.37
C GLU A 59 12.62 -10.50 -13.20
N LYS A 60 12.34 -11.17 -14.32
CA LYS A 60 13.37 -11.70 -15.22
C LYS A 60 14.30 -10.64 -15.81
N ARG A 61 13.77 -9.45 -16.09
CA ARG A 61 14.52 -8.34 -16.69
C ARG A 61 15.10 -7.37 -15.67
N ILE A 62 14.82 -7.56 -14.37
CA ILE A 62 15.18 -6.62 -13.30
C ILE A 62 14.71 -5.21 -13.68
N ALA A 63 13.41 -5.10 -13.97
CA ALA A 63 12.77 -3.87 -14.41
C ALA A 63 11.48 -3.60 -13.62
N PRO A 64 11.06 -2.34 -13.48
CA PRO A 64 9.83 -2.02 -12.77
C PRO A 64 8.58 -2.66 -13.38
N ILE A 65 7.69 -3.18 -12.53
CA ILE A 65 6.40 -3.77 -12.91
C ILE A 65 5.51 -2.76 -13.63
N CYS A 66 5.64 -1.47 -13.31
CA CYS A 66 4.82 -0.38 -13.83
C CYS A 66 5.68 0.87 -14.03
N GLN A 67 5.29 1.73 -14.98
CA GLN A 67 5.93 3.02 -15.22
C GLN A 67 5.77 4.01 -14.06
N ASP A 68 4.69 3.90 -13.25
CA ASP A 68 4.54 4.65 -12.01
C ASP A 68 5.10 3.83 -10.86
N THR A 69 6.33 4.12 -10.47
CA THR A 69 6.99 3.49 -9.33
C THR A 69 6.70 4.21 -8.01
N GLY A 70 5.85 5.23 -8.07
CA GLY A 70 5.24 5.85 -6.92
C GLY A 70 6.14 6.74 -6.07
N MET A 71 5.56 7.24 -4.99
CA MET A 71 6.26 7.90 -3.90
C MET A 71 6.57 6.87 -2.81
N ALA A 72 7.79 6.87 -2.27
CA ALA A 72 8.16 5.94 -1.23
C ALA A 72 7.42 6.26 0.08
N VAL A 73 6.60 5.32 0.55
CA VAL A 73 6.06 5.32 1.91
C VAL A 73 6.86 4.30 2.71
N VAL A 74 7.47 4.75 3.80
CA VAL A 74 8.34 3.93 4.63
C VAL A 74 7.75 3.82 6.02
N PHE A 75 7.46 2.60 6.45
CA PHE A 75 7.06 2.30 7.83
C PHE A 75 8.28 1.74 8.56
N VAL A 76 8.58 2.30 9.71
CA VAL A 76 9.73 1.92 10.52
C VAL A 76 9.26 1.62 11.95
N ASP A 77 9.39 0.38 12.36
CA ASP A 77 9.18 -0.03 13.74
C ASP A 77 10.56 -0.13 14.41
N ILE A 78 10.83 0.77 15.35
CA ILE A 78 12.11 0.83 16.05
C ILE A 78 11.96 0.21 17.43
N GLY A 79 12.74 -0.81 17.71
CA GLY A 79 12.86 -1.38 19.05
C GLY A 79 13.32 -0.31 20.06
N GLN A 80 12.68 -0.25 21.23
CA GLN A 80 13.00 0.74 22.26
C GLN A 80 14.47 0.67 22.72
N ASP A 81 15.12 -0.50 22.60
CA ASP A 81 16.51 -0.74 23.01
C ASP A 81 17.51 -0.55 21.86
N VAL A 82 17.08 0.07 20.76
CA VAL A 82 17.97 0.42 19.62
C VAL A 82 18.51 1.83 19.80
N HIS A 83 19.80 1.97 19.48
CA HIS A 83 20.46 3.26 19.28
C HIS A 83 20.98 3.34 17.83
N ILE A 84 20.63 4.41 17.14
CA ILE A 84 21.08 4.66 15.76
C ILE A 84 22.32 5.54 15.81
N GLU A 85 23.41 5.10 15.19
CA GLU A 85 24.68 5.83 15.09
C GLU A 85 25.06 6.13 13.64
N GLY A 86 25.94 7.09 13.45
CA GLY A 86 26.51 7.44 12.14
C GLY A 86 25.64 8.32 11.26
N GLY A 87 24.49 8.80 11.75
CA GLY A 87 23.62 9.72 11.03
C GLY A 87 22.23 9.84 11.61
N PHE A 88 21.47 10.80 11.08
CA PHE A 88 20.07 10.98 11.45
C PHE A 88 19.19 9.99 10.67
N LEU A 89 18.21 9.37 11.34
CA LEU A 89 17.37 8.32 10.76
C LEU A 89 16.67 8.74 9.47
N GLU A 90 16.07 9.92 9.49
CA GLU A 90 15.32 10.43 8.33
C GLU A 90 16.24 10.67 7.12
N ASP A 91 17.45 11.19 7.36
CA ASP A 91 18.45 11.37 6.31
C ASP A 91 18.90 10.04 5.72
N ALA A 92 19.13 9.03 6.58
CA ALA A 92 19.51 7.69 6.15
C ALA A 92 18.41 7.03 5.28
N ILE A 93 17.15 7.19 5.65
CA ILE A 93 16.02 6.68 4.86
C ILE A 93 15.94 7.41 3.51
N ASN A 94 16.04 8.73 3.50
CA ASN A 94 15.99 9.53 2.27
C ASN A 94 17.17 9.23 1.34
N GLU A 95 18.38 9.04 1.87
CA GLU A 95 19.53 8.62 1.05
C GLU A 95 19.29 7.23 0.45
N GLY A 96 18.73 6.28 1.22
CA GLY A 96 18.34 4.97 0.72
C GLY A 96 17.30 5.04 -0.39
N VAL A 97 16.27 5.90 -0.24
CA VAL A 97 15.26 6.11 -1.29
C VAL A 97 15.90 6.73 -2.54
N LYS A 98 16.72 7.75 -2.40
CA LYS A 98 17.47 8.36 -3.51
C LYS A 98 18.29 7.30 -4.27
N ASP A 99 19.08 6.51 -3.55
CA ASP A 99 19.95 5.50 -4.15
C ASP A 99 19.13 4.38 -4.82
N GLY A 100 18.04 3.94 -4.17
CA GLY A 100 17.12 2.96 -4.72
C GLY A 100 16.45 3.43 -6.00
N TYR A 101 15.94 4.66 -6.03
CA TYR A 101 15.22 5.20 -7.19
C TYR A 101 16.15 5.60 -8.34
N VAL A 102 17.30 6.18 -8.05
CA VAL A 102 18.25 6.57 -9.09
C VAL A 102 18.98 5.34 -9.64
N GLY A 103 19.57 4.51 -8.76
CA GLY A 103 20.31 3.32 -9.15
C GLY A 103 19.45 2.20 -9.72
N GLY A 104 18.18 2.12 -9.28
CA GLY A 104 17.17 1.16 -9.78
C GLY A 104 16.40 1.62 -11.02
N TYR A 105 16.78 2.74 -11.64
CA TYR A 105 16.06 3.31 -12.80
C TYR A 105 14.55 3.47 -12.55
N LEU A 106 14.16 3.73 -11.30
CA LEU A 106 12.78 3.99 -10.93
C LEU A 106 12.40 5.43 -11.29
N ARG A 107 11.11 5.65 -11.55
CA ARG A 107 10.61 6.98 -11.94
C ARG A 107 10.66 7.93 -10.74
N LYS A 108 11.37 9.06 -10.89
CA LYS A 108 11.39 10.14 -9.92
C LYS A 108 10.14 11.01 -10.09
N SER A 109 9.17 10.88 -9.19
CA SER A 109 7.84 11.48 -9.31
C SER A 109 7.55 12.56 -8.27
N VAL A 110 8.47 12.80 -7.33
CA VAL A 110 8.27 13.77 -6.25
C VAL A 110 8.60 15.18 -6.73
N VAL A 111 7.76 16.14 -6.35
CA VAL A 111 7.96 17.58 -6.58
C VAL A 111 8.18 18.29 -5.25
N ASN A 112 9.04 19.31 -5.24
CA ASN A 112 9.43 20.05 -4.03
C ASN A 112 8.28 20.85 -3.41
N ASP A 113 7.45 21.44 -4.25
CA ASP A 113 6.30 22.25 -3.86
C ASP A 113 5.03 21.68 -4.52
N PRO A 114 3.95 21.44 -3.75
CA PRO A 114 2.76 20.80 -4.31
C PRO A 114 1.86 21.72 -5.14
N ILE A 115 2.01 23.04 -5.04
CA ILE A 115 1.07 24.01 -5.63
C ILE A 115 1.75 24.95 -6.63
N PHE A 116 2.80 25.66 -6.20
CA PHE A 116 3.33 26.80 -6.93
C PHE A 116 4.39 26.42 -7.96
N GLU A 117 5.55 25.95 -7.51
CA GLU A 117 6.68 25.67 -8.41
C GLU A 117 6.61 24.29 -9.05
N ARG A 118 6.17 23.27 -8.29
CA ARG A 118 6.05 21.87 -8.71
C ARG A 118 7.31 21.31 -9.41
N LYS A 119 8.50 21.79 -8.99
CA LYS A 119 9.76 21.36 -9.57
C LYS A 119 10.11 19.95 -9.08
N ASN A 120 10.46 19.07 -10.02
CA ASN A 120 10.85 17.70 -9.69
C ASN A 120 12.12 17.66 -8.85
N THR A 121 12.15 16.84 -7.81
CA THR A 121 13.30 16.68 -6.90
C THR A 121 14.44 15.87 -7.51
N THR A 122 14.22 15.21 -8.64
CA THR A 122 15.18 14.41 -9.42
C THR A 122 15.70 13.12 -8.76
N ASN A 123 15.38 12.90 -7.49
CA ASN A 123 15.83 11.76 -6.69
C ASN A 123 14.70 11.01 -5.95
N ASN A 124 13.45 11.43 -6.14
CA ASN A 124 12.24 10.90 -5.51
C ASN A 124 12.16 11.05 -3.98
N THR A 125 12.90 11.99 -3.42
CA THR A 125 12.82 12.37 -2.00
C THR A 125 12.08 13.70 -1.81
N PRO A 126 11.54 13.97 -0.61
CA PRO A 126 11.56 13.11 0.57
C PRO A 126 10.59 11.94 0.48
N ALA A 127 10.88 10.88 1.23
CA ALA A 127 9.94 9.80 1.50
C ALA A 127 8.85 10.25 2.49
N VAL A 128 7.71 9.56 2.48
CA VAL A 128 6.72 9.65 3.56
C VAL A 128 7.09 8.63 4.63
N ILE A 129 7.66 9.09 5.74
CA ILE A 129 8.21 8.25 6.80
C ILE A 129 7.24 8.19 7.98
N ASN A 130 6.91 6.98 8.41
CA ASN A 130 6.06 6.71 9.56
C ASN A 130 6.85 5.86 10.56
N VAL A 131 7.16 6.41 11.73
CA VAL A 131 7.94 5.73 12.77
C VAL A 131 7.03 5.31 13.92
N ARG A 132 7.21 4.07 14.40
CA ARG A 132 6.64 3.58 15.65
C ARG A 132 7.76 3.06 16.55
N ILE A 133 7.62 3.28 17.85
CA ILE A 133 8.48 2.64 18.83
C ILE A 133 7.79 1.36 19.31
N VAL A 134 8.52 0.25 19.25
CA VAL A 134 8.06 -1.08 19.67
C VAL A 134 8.98 -1.65 20.75
N ARG A 135 8.57 -2.74 21.39
CA ARG A 135 9.44 -3.43 22.36
C ARG A 135 10.54 -4.19 21.64
N GLY A 136 11.72 -4.27 22.24
CA GLY A 136 12.85 -5.05 21.74
C GLY A 136 13.98 -4.18 21.18
N ASP A 137 14.87 -4.82 20.44
CA ASP A 137 16.15 -4.27 19.97
C ASP A 137 16.38 -4.42 18.47
N LYS A 138 15.29 -4.61 17.71
CA LYS A 138 15.31 -4.72 16.25
C LYS A 138 14.66 -3.53 15.57
N ILE A 139 15.02 -3.27 14.33
CA ILE A 139 14.31 -2.33 13.46
C ILE A 139 13.65 -3.13 12.35
N HIS A 140 12.34 -2.99 12.20
CA HIS A 140 11.62 -3.51 11.06
C HIS A 140 11.28 -2.36 10.10
N ILE A 141 11.67 -2.49 8.84
CA ILE A 141 11.47 -1.50 7.79
C ILE A 141 10.59 -2.12 6.71
N LYS A 142 9.47 -1.47 6.39
CA LYS A 142 8.63 -1.81 5.24
C LYS A 142 8.58 -0.62 4.30
N VAL A 143 8.97 -0.82 3.05
CA VAL A 143 8.87 0.16 1.97
C VAL A 143 7.70 -0.21 1.07
N ALA A 144 6.75 0.72 0.93
CA ALA A 144 5.56 0.57 0.11
C ALA A 144 5.47 1.70 -0.91
N PRO A 145 6.05 1.55 -2.12
CA PRO A 145 5.96 2.57 -3.16
C PRO A 145 4.52 2.79 -3.60
N LYS A 146 4.00 3.98 -3.39
CA LYS A 146 2.59 4.32 -3.60
C LYS A 146 2.37 5.08 -4.89
N GLY A 147 1.77 4.42 -5.88
CA GLY A 147 1.38 5.05 -7.15
C GLY A 147 0.20 6.02 -6.98
N PHE A 148 0.24 7.16 -7.67
CA PHE A 148 -0.72 8.24 -7.46
C PHE A 148 -2.01 8.09 -8.28
N GLY A 149 -2.06 7.26 -9.28
CA GLY A 149 -3.32 6.91 -9.96
C GLY A 149 -4.36 6.36 -8.96
N SER A 150 -3.94 5.43 -8.11
CA SER A 150 -4.78 4.87 -7.07
C SER A 150 -4.82 5.72 -5.78
N GLU A 151 -3.73 6.40 -5.41
CA GLU A 151 -3.73 7.29 -4.23
C GLU A 151 -4.77 8.39 -4.35
N ASN A 152 -4.90 9.00 -5.52
CA ASN A 152 -5.90 10.05 -5.80
C ASN A 152 -7.36 9.56 -5.69
N LYS A 153 -7.59 8.27 -5.51
CA LYS A 153 -8.90 7.65 -5.35
C LYS A 153 -9.19 7.22 -3.92
N SER A 154 -8.24 7.46 -3.01
CA SER A 154 -8.42 7.23 -1.58
C SER A 154 -9.42 8.23 -0.99
N ALA A 155 -10.12 7.83 0.06
CA ALA A 155 -11.16 8.63 0.69
C ALA A 155 -11.05 8.60 2.21
N LEU A 156 -11.49 9.68 2.84
CA LEU A 156 -11.64 9.76 4.30
C LEU A 156 -12.98 10.42 4.61
N LYS A 157 -13.71 9.83 5.55
CA LYS A 157 -14.99 10.35 6.01
C LYS A 157 -15.06 10.31 7.53
N MET A 158 -15.49 11.40 8.12
CA MET A 158 -15.87 11.43 9.52
C MET A 158 -17.34 11.02 9.63
N LEU A 159 -17.58 9.82 10.12
CA LEU A 159 -18.90 9.31 10.45
C LEU A 159 -19.22 9.54 11.92
N VAL A 160 -20.47 9.33 12.29
CA VAL A 160 -20.93 9.32 13.68
C VAL A 160 -21.38 7.89 14.06
N PRO A 161 -21.42 7.53 15.36
CA PRO A 161 -21.79 6.18 15.79
C PRO A 161 -23.13 5.69 15.23
N ALA A 162 -24.07 6.59 14.99
CA ALA A 162 -25.37 6.24 14.41
C ALA A 162 -25.30 5.72 12.95
N ASP A 163 -24.25 6.08 12.21
CA ASP A 163 -24.03 5.55 10.85
C ASP A 163 -23.65 4.07 10.86
N GLY A 164 -23.02 3.61 11.93
CA GLY A 164 -22.72 2.22 12.20
C GLY A 164 -21.98 1.51 11.07
N LEU A 165 -22.15 0.20 11.00
CA LEU A 165 -21.50 -0.66 9.99
C LEU A 165 -21.95 -0.32 8.57
N GLU A 166 -23.21 0.03 8.36
CA GLU A 166 -23.73 0.38 7.04
C GLU A 166 -23.13 1.68 6.52
N GLY A 167 -22.86 2.66 7.39
CA GLY A 167 -22.10 3.85 7.03
C GLY A 167 -20.68 3.52 6.57
N VAL A 168 -19.98 2.60 7.24
CA VAL A 168 -18.65 2.13 6.84
C VAL A 168 -18.70 1.47 5.45
N LYS A 169 -19.64 0.55 5.23
CA LYS A 169 -19.83 -0.12 3.93
C LYS A 169 -20.14 0.87 2.82
N LYS A 170 -20.96 1.88 3.12
CA LYS A 170 -21.29 2.93 2.16
C LYS A 170 -20.06 3.74 1.75
N VAL A 171 -19.27 4.22 2.71
CA VAL A 171 -18.02 4.97 2.42
C VAL A 171 -17.06 4.13 1.58
N PHE A 172 -16.91 2.86 1.92
CA PHE A 172 -16.09 1.91 1.17
C PHE A 172 -16.57 1.77 -0.28
N LEU A 173 -17.86 1.49 -0.47
CA LEU A 173 -18.43 1.28 -1.81
C LEU A 173 -18.39 2.55 -2.66
N ASP A 174 -18.64 3.73 -2.07
CA ASP A 174 -18.55 5.01 -2.76
C ASP A 174 -17.10 5.26 -3.24
N ALA A 175 -16.08 4.94 -2.41
CA ALA A 175 -14.67 5.05 -2.79
C ALA A 175 -14.30 4.10 -3.94
N VAL A 176 -14.74 2.84 -3.88
CA VAL A 176 -14.48 1.85 -4.95
C VAL A 176 -15.13 2.27 -6.27
N LYS A 177 -16.37 2.74 -6.24
CA LYS A 177 -17.07 3.24 -7.44
C LYS A 177 -16.41 4.48 -8.03
N LEU A 178 -15.99 5.42 -7.18
CA LEU A 178 -15.27 6.63 -7.62
C LEU A 178 -13.89 6.29 -8.21
N ALA A 179 -13.23 5.29 -7.67
CA ALA A 179 -11.97 4.79 -8.20
C ALA A 179 -12.16 4.17 -9.59
N GLY A 180 -13.10 3.26 -9.72
CA GLY A 180 -13.44 2.62 -10.98
C GLY A 180 -12.21 2.13 -11.75
N PRO A 181 -12.19 2.29 -13.09
CA PRO A 181 -11.05 1.91 -13.92
C PRO A 181 -9.78 2.73 -13.64
N ASN A 182 -9.92 3.95 -13.09
CA ASN A 182 -8.79 4.87 -12.87
C ASN A 182 -7.80 4.40 -11.79
N ALA A 183 -8.20 3.44 -10.96
CA ALA A 183 -7.31 2.82 -9.98
C ALA A 183 -6.54 1.61 -10.54
N CYS A 184 -6.67 1.29 -11.81
CA CYS A 184 -6.05 0.13 -12.46
C CYS A 184 -6.31 -1.18 -11.68
N PRO A 185 -7.59 -1.62 -11.54
CA PRO A 185 -7.91 -2.85 -10.85
C PRO A 185 -7.31 -4.11 -11.51
N PRO A 186 -7.20 -5.23 -10.80
CA PRO A 186 -7.79 -5.48 -9.48
C PRO A 186 -7.07 -4.77 -8.35
N MET A 187 -7.86 -4.25 -7.40
CA MET A 187 -7.37 -3.40 -6.32
C MET A 187 -6.94 -4.22 -5.10
N VAL A 188 -6.00 -3.66 -4.32
CA VAL A 188 -5.80 -4.01 -2.91
C VAL A 188 -6.23 -2.80 -2.09
N ILE A 189 -7.17 -2.99 -1.17
CA ILE A 189 -7.82 -1.89 -0.48
C ILE A 189 -7.55 -1.98 1.02
N GLY A 190 -6.95 -0.94 1.57
CA GLY A 190 -6.76 -0.77 3.01
C GLY A 190 -7.88 0.09 3.59
N VAL A 191 -8.44 -0.36 4.71
CA VAL A 191 -9.49 0.34 5.46
C VAL A 191 -8.97 0.64 6.86
N GLY A 192 -9.06 1.90 7.27
CA GLY A 192 -8.74 2.35 8.62
C GLY A 192 -10.00 2.80 9.33
N ILE A 193 -10.31 2.23 10.49
CA ILE A 193 -11.55 2.52 11.24
C ILE A 193 -11.21 2.96 12.66
N GLY A 194 -11.73 4.10 13.08
CA GLY A 194 -11.55 4.62 14.43
C GLY A 194 -10.31 5.49 14.60
N GLY A 195 -9.93 5.74 15.85
CA GLY A 195 -8.90 6.72 16.21
C GLY A 195 -9.36 8.16 15.94
N THR A 196 -8.46 8.95 15.39
CA THR A 196 -8.65 10.31 14.88
C THR A 196 -8.55 10.29 13.35
N MET A 197 -8.81 11.42 12.69
CA MET A 197 -8.76 11.58 11.24
C MET A 197 -7.42 11.09 10.64
N ASP A 198 -6.33 11.57 11.20
CA ASP A 198 -4.96 11.21 10.81
C ASP A 198 -4.65 9.74 11.09
N LYS A 199 -5.09 9.23 12.25
CA LYS A 199 -4.90 7.82 12.63
C LYS A 199 -5.64 6.88 11.68
N ALA A 200 -6.88 7.19 11.32
CA ALA A 200 -7.66 6.39 10.37
C ALA A 200 -6.98 6.37 8.99
N ALA A 201 -6.50 7.52 8.50
CA ALA A 201 -5.79 7.62 7.23
C ALA A 201 -4.49 6.80 7.23
N LEU A 202 -3.69 6.89 8.30
CA LEU A 202 -2.45 6.11 8.45
C LEU A 202 -2.73 4.61 8.53
N MET A 203 -3.76 4.20 9.28
CA MET A 203 -4.17 2.80 9.36
C MET A 203 -4.62 2.24 8.01
N ALA A 204 -5.41 2.99 7.23
CA ALA A 204 -5.80 2.58 5.89
C ALA A 204 -4.59 2.40 4.96
N LYS A 205 -3.60 3.29 5.06
CA LYS A 205 -2.35 3.19 4.30
C LYS A 205 -1.54 1.96 4.69
N TYR A 206 -1.41 1.70 5.98
CA TYR A 206 -0.72 0.52 6.48
C TYR A 206 -1.45 -0.78 6.07
N ALA A 207 -2.78 -0.81 6.22
CA ALA A 207 -3.61 -1.94 5.81
C ALA A 207 -3.47 -2.26 4.31
N ALA A 208 -3.37 -1.24 3.45
CA ALA A 208 -3.15 -1.43 2.01
C ALA A 208 -1.76 -2.00 1.66
N ALA A 209 -0.81 -1.97 2.61
CA ALA A 209 0.54 -2.53 2.48
C ALA A 209 0.72 -3.85 3.27
N ARG A 210 -0.37 -4.47 3.73
CA ARG A 210 -0.34 -5.82 4.31
C ARG A 210 -0.37 -6.87 3.22
N ASP A 211 0.16 -8.04 3.54
CA ASP A 211 0.17 -9.20 2.64
C ASP A 211 -1.26 -9.62 2.24
N ALA A 212 -1.42 -10.08 1.01
CA ALA A 212 -2.71 -10.47 0.47
C ALA A 212 -3.29 -11.73 1.13
N ASP A 213 -2.46 -12.59 1.70
CA ASP A 213 -2.86 -13.79 2.43
C ASP A 213 -3.07 -13.54 3.94
N SER A 214 -2.72 -12.34 4.43
CA SER A 214 -2.92 -11.97 5.84
C SER A 214 -4.40 -11.99 6.22
N LYS A 215 -4.71 -12.37 7.45
CA LYS A 215 -6.05 -12.33 8.03
C LYS A 215 -6.09 -11.42 9.23
N ASN A 216 -7.20 -10.72 9.41
CA ASN A 216 -7.39 -9.92 10.59
C ASN A 216 -7.45 -10.85 11.83
N PRO A 217 -6.73 -10.53 12.92
CA PRO A 217 -6.77 -11.36 14.13
C PRO A 217 -8.13 -11.33 14.85
N ASP A 218 -8.93 -10.28 14.65
CA ASP A 218 -10.29 -10.23 15.16
C ASP A 218 -11.26 -10.84 14.13
N PRO A 219 -11.97 -11.94 14.46
CA PRO A 219 -12.85 -12.64 13.51
C PRO A 219 -13.99 -11.77 12.98
N ARG A 220 -14.42 -10.75 13.71
CA ARG A 220 -15.46 -9.81 13.25
C ARG A 220 -14.94 -8.95 12.09
N TYR A 221 -13.71 -8.46 12.20
CA TYR A 221 -13.07 -7.70 11.13
C TYR A 221 -12.61 -8.58 9.99
N ALA A 222 -12.14 -9.81 10.26
CA ALA A 222 -11.85 -10.78 9.20
C ALA A 222 -13.08 -11.05 8.32
N LYS A 223 -14.24 -11.24 8.94
CA LYS A 223 -15.51 -11.40 8.21
C LYS A 223 -15.86 -10.13 7.42
N LEU A 224 -15.66 -8.96 8.01
CA LEU A 224 -15.92 -7.68 7.32
C LEU A 224 -14.97 -7.47 6.13
N GLU A 225 -13.69 -7.89 6.21
CA GLU A 225 -12.76 -7.88 5.08
C GLU A 225 -13.31 -8.68 3.89
N GLU A 226 -13.87 -9.88 4.16
CA GLU A 226 -14.50 -10.71 3.13
C GLU A 226 -15.77 -10.07 2.55
N GLU A 227 -16.66 -9.53 3.40
CA GLU A 227 -17.88 -8.84 2.96
C GLU A 227 -17.56 -7.61 2.09
N LEU A 228 -16.55 -6.83 2.46
CA LEU A 228 -16.13 -5.65 1.69
C LEU A 228 -15.49 -6.06 0.35
N LEU A 229 -14.73 -7.15 0.31
CA LEU A 229 -14.17 -7.69 -0.93
C LEU A 229 -15.28 -8.11 -1.90
N GLU A 230 -16.30 -8.81 -1.41
CA GLU A 230 -17.47 -9.16 -2.22
C GLU A 230 -18.20 -7.92 -2.75
N LEU A 231 -18.37 -6.89 -1.90
CA LEU A 231 -19.01 -5.63 -2.30
C LEU A 231 -18.21 -4.92 -3.40
N ALA A 232 -16.88 -4.91 -3.29
CA ALA A 232 -16.02 -4.34 -4.33
C ALA A 232 -16.17 -5.11 -5.66
N CYS A 233 -16.14 -6.43 -5.62
CA CYS A 233 -16.27 -7.28 -6.79
C CYS A 233 -17.65 -7.17 -7.46
N LYS A 234 -18.73 -7.07 -6.67
CA LYS A 234 -20.09 -6.85 -7.18
C LYS A 234 -20.28 -5.53 -7.94
N THR A 235 -19.34 -4.61 -7.89
CA THR A 235 -19.40 -3.40 -8.73
C THR A 235 -19.23 -3.69 -10.21
N GLY A 236 -18.64 -4.84 -10.59
CA GLY A 236 -18.44 -5.25 -11.97
C GLY A 236 -17.43 -4.40 -12.75
N VAL A 237 -16.61 -3.57 -12.08
CA VAL A 237 -15.55 -2.79 -12.73
C VAL A 237 -14.55 -3.73 -13.42
N GLY A 238 -14.19 -4.82 -12.77
CA GLY A 238 -13.37 -5.88 -13.32
C GLY A 238 -11.91 -5.50 -13.59
N PRO A 239 -11.09 -6.47 -14.06
CA PRO A 239 -9.68 -6.25 -14.33
C PRO A 239 -9.46 -5.10 -15.32
N GLN A 240 -8.60 -4.15 -14.97
CA GLN A 240 -8.29 -2.91 -15.70
C GLN A 240 -9.53 -2.07 -16.10
N GLY A 241 -10.67 -2.28 -15.41
CA GLY A 241 -11.91 -1.55 -15.68
C GLY A 241 -12.66 -1.98 -16.94
N LEU A 242 -12.37 -3.16 -17.46
CA LEU A 242 -12.97 -3.70 -18.70
C LEU A 242 -14.11 -4.68 -18.42
N GLY A 243 -14.67 -4.64 -17.21
CA GLY A 243 -15.73 -5.53 -16.77
C GLY A 243 -15.20 -6.89 -16.29
N GLY A 244 -16.03 -7.59 -15.53
CA GLY A 244 -15.71 -8.89 -14.96
C GLY A 244 -15.92 -8.92 -13.45
N ASP A 245 -15.57 -10.06 -12.85
CA ASP A 245 -15.85 -10.33 -11.44
C ASP A 245 -14.78 -9.74 -10.51
N THR A 246 -13.54 -9.59 -11.00
CA THR A 246 -12.39 -9.25 -10.17
C THR A 246 -12.09 -7.75 -10.16
N THR A 247 -12.83 -6.99 -9.37
CA THR A 247 -12.55 -5.55 -9.13
C THR A 247 -11.46 -5.35 -8.08
N ALA A 248 -11.40 -6.21 -7.06
CA ALA A 248 -10.37 -6.24 -6.05
C ALA A 248 -9.93 -7.67 -5.77
N VAL A 249 -8.72 -7.86 -5.27
CA VAL A 249 -8.20 -9.17 -4.84
C VAL A 249 -8.03 -9.25 -3.33
N LYS A 250 -8.00 -8.11 -2.64
CA LYS A 250 -7.85 -8.08 -1.19
C LYS A 250 -8.45 -6.80 -0.59
N VAL A 251 -9.06 -6.96 0.59
CA VAL A 251 -9.39 -5.88 1.53
C VAL A 251 -8.73 -6.22 2.86
N ASN A 252 -8.01 -5.26 3.44
CA ASN A 252 -7.43 -5.37 4.78
C ASN A 252 -7.98 -4.25 5.65
N ILE A 253 -8.29 -4.54 6.91
CA ILE A 253 -8.82 -3.58 7.89
C ILE A 253 -7.83 -3.43 9.05
N GLU A 254 -7.50 -2.19 9.37
CA GLU A 254 -6.89 -1.81 10.65
C GLU A 254 -7.88 -0.97 11.45
N TRP A 255 -7.94 -1.19 12.76
CA TRP A 255 -8.85 -0.43 13.62
C TRP A 255 -8.17 0.03 14.91
N TYR A 256 -8.73 1.07 15.50
CA TYR A 256 -8.22 1.66 16.74
C TYR A 256 -9.39 2.19 17.58
N PRO A 257 -9.30 2.14 18.92
CA PRO A 257 -10.27 2.79 19.79
C PRO A 257 -10.49 4.25 19.38
N THR A 258 -11.75 4.68 19.45
CA THR A 258 -12.13 6.03 19.03
C THR A 258 -12.95 6.75 20.09
N HIS A 259 -13.14 8.07 19.95
CA HIS A 259 -14.00 8.85 20.83
C HIS A 259 -15.45 8.39 20.71
N ILE A 260 -16.20 8.40 21.83
CA ILE A 260 -17.58 7.92 21.88
C ILE A 260 -18.53 8.59 20.86
N ALA A 261 -18.22 9.80 20.42
CA ALA A 261 -19.03 10.56 19.46
C ALA A 261 -18.54 10.46 18.00
N GLY A 262 -17.48 9.69 17.73
CA GLY A 262 -16.86 9.66 16.40
C GLY A 262 -16.75 8.26 15.80
N LEU A 263 -16.74 8.19 14.48
CA LEU A 263 -16.43 6.99 13.71
C LEU A 263 -15.67 7.39 12.43
N PRO A 264 -14.37 7.77 12.55
CA PRO A 264 -13.56 8.06 11.36
C PRO A 264 -13.35 6.79 10.53
N VAL A 265 -13.47 6.93 9.21
CA VAL A 265 -13.25 5.83 8.26
C VAL A 265 -12.41 6.35 7.11
N ALA A 266 -11.31 5.68 6.83
CA ALA A 266 -10.45 5.96 5.70
C ALA A 266 -10.32 4.75 4.80
N ILE A 267 -10.27 4.99 3.49
CA ILE A 267 -10.10 3.98 2.44
C ILE A 267 -8.86 4.37 1.64
N ASN A 268 -7.84 3.53 1.63
CA ASN A 268 -6.67 3.71 0.80
C ASN A 268 -6.64 2.64 -0.29
N ILE A 269 -6.54 3.06 -1.54
CA ILE A 269 -6.64 2.17 -2.70
C ILE A 269 -5.26 1.96 -3.31
N ASN A 270 -4.85 0.70 -3.45
CA ASN A 270 -3.74 0.29 -4.30
C ASN A 270 -4.27 -0.33 -5.59
N CYS A 271 -3.55 -0.11 -6.70
CA CYS A 271 -3.81 -0.77 -7.98
C CYS A 271 -3.29 -2.22 -7.98
N HIS A 272 -3.42 -2.92 -9.11
CA HIS A 272 -2.88 -4.27 -9.29
C HIS A 272 -1.36 -4.37 -9.04
N ALA A 273 -0.61 -3.28 -9.22
CA ALA A 273 0.79 -3.20 -8.82
C ALA A 273 0.92 -2.79 -7.34
N ALA A 274 0.10 -3.39 -6.47
CA ALA A 274 0.27 -3.27 -5.02
C ALA A 274 1.59 -3.94 -4.63
N ARG A 275 2.49 -3.14 -4.06
CA ARG A 275 3.88 -3.53 -3.88
C ARG A 275 4.40 -3.04 -2.55
N HIS A 276 5.11 -3.92 -1.91
CA HIS A 276 5.87 -3.62 -0.71
C HIS A 276 7.03 -4.62 -0.59
N ALA A 277 8.04 -4.23 0.15
CA ALA A 277 9.11 -5.11 0.58
C ALA A 277 9.52 -4.73 1.99
N GLU A 278 9.97 -5.70 2.77
CA GLU A 278 10.30 -5.47 4.17
C GLU A 278 11.55 -6.22 4.59
N ALA A 279 12.22 -5.70 5.60
CA ALA A 279 13.38 -6.33 6.22
C ALA A 279 13.42 -6.01 7.71
N GLU A 280 14.03 -6.93 8.47
CA GLU A 280 14.37 -6.75 9.86
C GLU A 280 15.88 -6.62 10.00
N ILE A 281 16.36 -5.62 10.70
CA ILE A 281 17.78 -5.34 10.97
C ILE A 281 18.04 -5.16 12.47
#